data_98976e2be59d8dcf3e9ce9cd707d5809
#
_entry.id   98976e2be59d8dcf3e9ce9cd707d5809
#
_cell.length_a   1.000
_cell.length_b   1.000
_cell.length_c   1.000
_cell.angle_alpha   90.00
_cell.angle_beta   90.00
_cell.angle_gamma   90.00
#
_symmetry.space_group_name_H-M   'P 1'
#
loop_
_entity.id
_entity.type
_entity.pdbx_description
1 polymer ?
#
loop_
_entity_poly.entity_id
_entity_poly.type
_entity_poly.pdbx_seq_one_letter_code
_entity_poly.pdbx_strand_id
1 'polypeptide(L)'
;PYICHRENPMSKKDPREHSRRVVDGVTRAPSRAMLRAVGFVDEDFLKPQIGIASTWSQVTPCNMHIDALAREAAAGADQAGGKSLIFNTITVSDGISMGTPGMRYSLVSREVIADSIETVVEAEGLDGLVAIGGCDKNMPGCMMAIARLDRPAVFVYGGTIRPGKGHTDVVSVFEAVGAHARGSITDAQLRSVECAAIPGPGSCGGMYTANTMSSAFEAL
;
A
#
# COMPACT_ATOMS: atom_id res chain seq x y z
N PRO A 1 35.92 -31.16 8.48
CA PRO A 1 36.43 -29.85 8.27
C PRO A 1 35.27 -28.83 8.48
N TYR A 2 35.32 -28.13 9.61
CA TYR A 2 34.35 -27.10 9.94
C TYR A 2 34.63 -25.87 9.08
N ILE A 3 33.68 -25.48 8.23
CA ILE A 3 33.72 -24.22 7.52
C ILE A 3 33.34 -23.14 8.56
N CYS A 4 34.36 -22.45 9.04
CA CYS A 4 34.20 -21.26 9.86
C CYS A 4 33.60 -20.18 8.97
N HIS A 5 32.31 -19.89 9.11
CA HIS A 5 31.72 -18.68 8.56
C HIS A 5 32.38 -17.50 9.26
N ARG A 6 33.32 -16.84 8.58
CA ARG A 6 33.76 -15.51 8.96
C ARG A 6 32.53 -14.61 8.80
N GLU A 7 31.94 -14.19 9.92
CA GLU A 7 31.06 -13.06 9.96
C GLU A 7 31.86 -11.87 9.41
N ASN A 8 31.51 -11.46 8.20
CA ASN A 8 31.94 -10.20 7.66
C ASN A 8 31.29 -9.14 8.56
N PRO A 9 32.05 -8.29 9.29
CA PRO A 9 31.45 -7.23 10.07
C PRO A 9 30.75 -6.32 9.05
N MET A 10 29.43 -6.47 8.92
CA MET A 10 28.61 -5.56 8.15
C MET A 10 28.91 -4.17 8.71
N SER A 11 29.60 -3.34 7.94
CA SER A 11 29.72 -1.93 8.24
C SER A 11 28.30 -1.44 8.49
N LYS A 12 28.04 -0.90 9.68
CA LYS A 12 26.71 -0.34 9.98
C LYS A 12 26.42 0.68 8.89
N LYS A 13 25.53 0.34 7.96
CA LYS A 13 25.07 1.30 6.95
C LYS A 13 24.54 2.52 7.69
N ASP A 14 24.88 3.68 7.24
CA ASP A 14 24.36 4.94 7.78
C ASP A 14 22.82 4.92 7.61
N PRO A 15 22.02 4.94 8.68
CA PRO A 15 20.57 4.91 8.57
C PRO A 15 20.00 6.12 7.83
N ARG A 16 20.82 7.15 7.59
CA ARG A 16 20.50 8.38 6.86
C ARG A 16 21.22 8.48 5.52
N GLU A 17 21.57 7.37 4.91
CA GLU A 17 22.36 7.34 3.68
C GLU A 17 21.75 8.20 2.55
N HIS A 18 20.44 8.25 2.45
CA HIS A 18 19.72 8.98 1.40
C HIS A 18 19.29 10.37 1.88
N SER A 19 18.65 10.49 3.04
CA SER A 19 18.10 11.76 3.53
C SER A 19 19.17 12.81 3.79
N ARG A 20 20.37 12.42 4.22
CA ARG A 20 21.48 13.37 4.41
C ARG A 20 21.82 14.16 3.15
N ARG A 21 21.60 13.59 1.95
CA ARG A 21 21.84 14.27 0.67
C ARG A 21 20.88 15.43 0.46
N VAL A 22 19.72 15.36 1.09
CA VAL A 22 18.61 16.31 0.95
C VAL A 22 18.65 17.36 2.06
N VAL A 23 19.10 17.01 3.28
CA VAL A 23 18.99 17.90 4.45
C VAL A 23 20.31 18.39 5.04
N ASP A 24 21.45 17.74 4.80
CA ASP A 24 22.70 18.09 5.45
C ASP A 24 23.45 19.22 4.70
N GLY A 25 24.14 20.05 5.47
CA GLY A 25 24.99 21.14 4.97
C GLY A 25 24.24 22.45 4.67
N VAL A 26 25.01 23.51 4.48
CA VAL A 26 24.48 24.88 4.32
C VAL A 26 23.66 25.01 3.02
N THR A 27 24.10 24.37 1.95
CA THR A 27 23.42 24.41 0.64
C THR A 27 22.03 23.79 0.64
N ARG A 28 21.69 23.00 1.68
CA ARG A 28 20.38 22.38 1.87
C ARG A 28 19.42 23.17 2.76
N ALA A 29 19.77 24.40 3.09
CA ALA A 29 18.88 25.30 3.84
C ALA A 29 17.48 25.49 3.15
N PRO A 30 17.37 25.65 1.82
CA PRO A 30 16.08 25.72 1.16
C PRO A 30 15.25 24.44 1.32
N SER A 31 15.85 23.28 1.19
CA SER A 31 15.17 21.99 1.42
C SER A 31 14.65 21.87 2.85
N ARG A 32 15.48 22.19 3.84
CA ARG A 32 15.06 22.22 5.25
C ARG A 32 13.93 23.22 5.50
N ALA A 33 13.94 24.38 4.84
CA ALA A 33 12.88 25.36 4.97
C ALA A 33 11.52 24.80 4.48
N MET A 34 11.51 24.06 3.38
CA MET A 34 10.31 23.36 2.88
C MET A 34 9.84 22.30 3.88
N LEU A 35 10.75 21.48 4.40
CA LEU A 35 10.42 20.44 5.37
C LEU A 35 9.91 21.01 6.70
N ARG A 36 10.41 22.18 7.13
CA ARG A 36 9.83 22.88 8.30
C ARG A 36 8.39 23.26 8.10
N ALA A 37 7.99 23.65 6.91
CA ALA A 37 6.61 23.99 6.60
C ALA A 37 5.66 22.77 6.73
N VAL A 38 6.17 21.55 6.59
CA VAL A 38 5.40 20.33 6.83
C VAL A 38 5.64 19.73 8.22
N GLY A 39 6.22 20.49 9.14
CA GLY A 39 6.28 20.17 10.56
C GLY A 39 7.61 19.56 11.05
N PHE A 40 8.71 19.67 10.29
CA PHE A 40 10.03 19.26 10.79
C PHE A 40 10.58 20.26 11.80
N VAL A 41 11.16 19.75 12.87
CA VAL A 41 11.98 20.46 13.84
C VAL A 41 13.46 20.10 13.69
N ASP A 42 14.36 20.75 14.41
CA ASP A 42 15.80 20.56 14.25
C ASP A 42 16.25 19.11 14.47
N GLU A 43 15.66 18.44 15.43
CA GLU A 43 15.95 17.05 15.78
C GLU A 43 15.52 16.07 14.68
N ASP A 44 14.52 16.41 13.88
CA ASP A 44 14.01 15.55 12.82
C ASP A 44 15.00 15.43 11.65
N PHE A 45 15.83 16.45 11.43
CA PHE A 45 16.88 16.39 10.41
C PHE A 45 18.02 15.43 10.76
N LEU A 46 18.07 14.96 12.00
CA LEU A 46 19.07 13.99 12.48
C LEU A 46 18.55 12.54 12.46
N LYS A 47 17.27 12.35 12.12
CA LYS A 47 16.62 11.04 12.05
C LYS A 47 16.58 10.50 10.62
N PRO A 48 16.57 9.17 10.42
CA PRO A 48 16.24 8.59 9.12
C PRO A 48 14.82 8.99 8.72
N GLN A 49 14.62 9.33 7.45
CA GLN A 49 13.33 9.72 6.91
C GLN A 49 12.63 8.50 6.32
N ILE A 50 11.44 8.19 6.83
CA ILE A 50 10.67 6.99 6.47
C ILE A 50 9.44 7.39 5.67
N GLY A 51 9.39 6.95 4.41
CA GLY A 51 8.23 7.12 3.56
C GLY A 51 7.11 6.18 3.97
N ILE A 52 5.90 6.71 4.08
CA ILE A 52 4.68 5.91 4.25
C ILE A 52 3.88 6.02 2.97
N ALA A 53 4.05 5.06 2.07
CA ALA A 53 3.33 5.00 0.81
C ALA A 53 1.92 4.45 1.03
N SER A 54 0.94 5.34 1.02
CA SER A 54 -0.47 5.02 1.20
C SER A 54 -1.15 4.81 -0.14
N THR A 55 -1.92 3.74 -0.26
CA THR A 55 -2.83 3.52 -1.40
C THR A 55 -4.27 3.88 -1.05
N TRP A 56 -4.48 4.76 -0.06
CA TRP A 56 -5.81 5.22 0.33
C TRP A 56 -6.61 5.77 -0.84
N SER A 57 -7.87 5.40 -0.89
CA SER A 57 -8.81 5.93 -1.89
C SER A 57 -10.25 5.68 -1.46
N GLN A 58 -11.15 6.63 -1.72
CA GLN A 58 -12.60 6.43 -1.56
C GLN A 58 -13.24 5.65 -2.72
N VAL A 59 -12.49 5.40 -3.79
CA VAL A 59 -13.00 4.72 -4.99
C VAL A 59 -13.40 3.28 -4.71
N THR A 60 -12.77 2.62 -3.74
CA THR A 60 -12.99 1.20 -3.47
C THR A 60 -12.98 0.88 -1.98
N PRO A 61 -13.83 -0.04 -1.52
CA PRO A 61 -13.82 -0.49 -0.13
C PRO A 61 -12.48 -1.10 0.29
N CYS A 62 -11.71 -1.64 -0.65
CA CYS A 62 -10.41 -2.23 -0.37
C CYS A 62 -9.43 -1.23 0.27
N ASN A 63 -9.56 0.07 -0.04
CA ASN A 63 -8.58 1.10 0.31
C ASN A 63 -9.14 2.23 1.16
N MET A 64 -10.44 2.27 1.41
CA MET A 64 -11.09 3.42 2.09
C MET A 64 -10.64 3.66 3.53
N HIS A 65 -9.99 2.70 4.17
CA HIS A 65 -9.49 2.77 5.55
C HIS A 65 -7.96 2.89 5.65
N ILE A 66 -7.25 2.84 4.52
CA ILE A 66 -5.78 2.81 4.52
C ILE A 66 -5.18 4.12 5.03
N ASP A 67 -5.89 5.23 4.97
CA ASP A 67 -5.46 6.50 5.57
C ASP A 67 -5.27 6.41 7.10
N ALA A 68 -6.14 5.66 7.78
CA ALA A 68 -5.98 5.40 9.20
C ALA A 68 -4.74 4.53 9.47
N LEU A 69 -4.55 3.47 8.68
CA LEU A 69 -3.35 2.61 8.79
C LEU A 69 -2.06 3.40 8.50
N ALA A 70 -2.09 4.32 7.54
CA ALA A 70 -0.94 5.16 7.23
C ALA A 70 -0.56 6.08 8.39
N ARG A 71 -1.53 6.64 9.11
CA ARG A 71 -1.28 7.44 10.32
C ARG A 71 -0.67 6.60 11.45
N GLU A 72 -1.17 5.38 11.65
CA GLU A 72 -0.60 4.47 12.66
C GLU A 72 0.82 4.03 12.30
N ALA A 73 1.07 3.72 11.03
CA ALA A 73 2.41 3.39 10.55
C ALA A 73 3.39 4.58 10.71
N ALA A 74 2.93 5.79 10.44
CA ALA A 74 3.72 7.01 10.66
C ALA A 74 4.06 7.20 12.14
N ALA A 75 3.07 7.06 13.03
CA ALA A 75 3.29 7.14 14.47
C ALA A 75 4.27 6.07 14.95
N GLY A 76 4.18 4.83 14.44
CA GLY A 76 5.11 3.76 14.76
C GLY A 76 6.54 4.04 14.29
N ALA A 77 6.71 4.59 13.09
CA ALA A 77 8.02 4.99 12.57
C ALA A 77 8.64 6.12 13.40
N ASP A 78 7.85 7.11 13.80
CA ASP A 78 8.31 8.20 14.66
C ASP A 78 8.70 7.70 16.06
N GLN A 79 7.91 6.80 16.67
CA GLN A 79 8.22 6.16 17.95
C GLN A 79 9.52 5.32 17.91
N ALA A 80 9.80 4.70 16.76
CA ALA A 80 11.04 3.95 16.55
C ALA A 80 12.28 4.83 16.29
N GLY A 81 12.13 6.15 16.32
CA GLY A 81 13.23 7.10 16.16
C GLY A 81 13.47 7.56 14.71
N GLY A 82 12.58 7.23 13.80
CA GLY A 82 12.54 7.81 12.44
C GLY A 82 11.81 9.15 12.39
N LYS A 83 11.71 9.71 11.20
CA LYS A 83 10.78 10.79 10.87
C LYS A 83 9.92 10.35 9.70
N SER A 84 8.64 10.21 9.94
CA SER A 84 7.68 9.74 8.94
C SER A 84 7.24 10.84 7.97
N LEU A 85 6.98 10.45 6.72
CA LEU A 85 6.42 11.29 5.66
C LEU A 85 5.39 10.48 4.89
N ILE A 86 4.10 10.82 5.07
CA ILE A 86 3.00 10.13 4.37
C ILE A 86 2.84 10.74 2.98
N PHE A 87 2.77 9.89 1.97
CA PHE A 87 2.40 10.27 0.61
C PHE A 87 1.47 9.23 0.00
N ASN A 88 0.71 9.61 -1.03
CA ASN A 88 -0.24 8.73 -1.67
C ASN A 88 0.19 8.33 -3.08
N THR A 89 -0.16 7.10 -3.46
CA THR A 89 -0.21 6.64 -4.85
C THR A 89 -1.63 6.28 -5.24
N ILE A 90 -1.86 5.98 -6.52
CA ILE A 90 -3.19 5.70 -7.05
C ILE A 90 -3.73 4.33 -6.65
N THR A 91 -5.05 4.18 -6.75
CA THR A 91 -5.76 2.91 -6.63
C THR A 91 -6.77 2.77 -7.75
N VAL A 92 -6.80 1.60 -8.40
CA VAL A 92 -7.83 1.16 -9.34
C VAL A 92 -8.49 -0.09 -8.77
N SER A 93 -9.82 -0.17 -8.84
CA SER A 93 -10.56 -1.34 -8.40
C SER A 93 -10.97 -2.20 -9.59
N ASP A 94 -10.41 -3.40 -9.67
CA ASP A 94 -10.78 -4.38 -10.69
C ASP A 94 -12.24 -4.78 -10.56
N GLY A 95 -12.75 -4.95 -9.34
CA GLY A 95 -14.14 -5.30 -9.10
C GLY A 95 -15.15 -4.26 -9.58
N ILE A 96 -14.78 -2.98 -9.62
CA ILE A 96 -15.64 -1.90 -10.14
C ILE A 96 -15.50 -1.77 -11.66
N SER A 97 -14.29 -1.92 -12.19
CA SER A 97 -14.01 -1.74 -13.63
C SER A 97 -14.30 -3.00 -14.46
N MET A 98 -14.47 -4.15 -13.83
CA MET A 98 -14.70 -5.44 -14.51
C MET A 98 -15.86 -5.37 -15.51
N GLY A 99 -15.65 -5.91 -16.71
CA GLY A 99 -16.63 -5.90 -17.78
C GLY A 99 -16.81 -4.56 -18.50
N THR A 100 -16.06 -3.53 -18.13
CA THR A 100 -16.09 -2.21 -18.78
C THR A 100 -14.78 -1.93 -19.55
N PRO A 101 -14.76 -0.93 -20.45
CA PRO A 101 -13.50 -0.48 -21.08
C PRO A 101 -12.45 -0.02 -20.07
N GLY A 102 -12.86 0.39 -18.85
CA GLY A 102 -11.98 0.80 -17.76
C GLY A 102 -11.04 -0.32 -17.28
N MET A 103 -11.42 -1.59 -17.48
CA MET A 103 -10.57 -2.72 -17.10
C MET A 103 -9.19 -2.74 -17.79
N ARG A 104 -9.05 -2.06 -18.92
CA ARG A 104 -7.75 -1.89 -19.62
C ARG A 104 -6.71 -1.16 -18.79
N TYR A 105 -7.14 -0.35 -17.81
CA TYR A 105 -6.26 0.41 -16.93
C TYR A 105 -5.83 -0.37 -15.68
N SER A 106 -6.48 -1.51 -15.40
CA SER A 106 -6.18 -2.32 -14.22
C SER A 106 -4.71 -2.75 -14.21
N LEU A 107 -4.24 -3.49 -15.20
CA LEU A 107 -2.88 -4.01 -15.23
C LEU A 107 -1.82 -2.89 -15.29
N VAL A 108 -2.09 -1.85 -16.08
CA VAL A 108 -1.20 -0.69 -16.23
C VAL A 108 -1.02 0.06 -14.91
N SER A 109 -2.05 0.11 -14.06
CA SER A 109 -2.00 0.82 -12.78
C SER A 109 -0.90 0.29 -11.86
N ARG A 110 -0.53 -0.97 -11.95
CA ARG A 110 0.57 -1.60 -11.22
C ARG A 110 1.91 -0.88 -11.46
N GLU A 111 2.22 -0.59 -12.72
CA GLU A 111 3.43 0.14 -13.12
C GLU A 111 3.39 1.58 -12.61
N VAL A 112 2.26 2.27 -12.80
CA VAL A 112 2.10 3.65 -12.33
C VAL A 112 2.27 3.74 -10.81
N ILE A 113 1.74 2.78 -10.07
CA ILE A 113 1.90 2.70 -8.60
C ILE A 113 3.39 2.54 -8.26
N ALA A 114 4.07 1.57 -8.88
CA ALA A 114 5.48 1.32 -8.64
C ALA A 114 6.33 2.55 -8.97
N ASP A 115 6.13 3.14 -10.15
CA ASP A 115 6.87 4.32 -10.62
C ASP A 115 6.63 5.53 -9.71
N SER A 116 5.40 5.74 -9.24
CA SER A 116 5.08 6.87 -8.36
C SER A 116 5.76 6.75 -6.99
N ILE A 117 5.78 5.54 -6.41
CA ILE A 117 6.45 5.28 -5.13
C ILE A 117 7.95 5.46 -5.29
N GLU A 118 8.55 4.84 -6.30
CA GLU A 118 9.97 4.96 -6.61
C GLU A 118 10.37 6.43 -6.82
N THR A 119 9.60 7.17 -7.61
CA THR A 119 9.85 8.59 -7.88
C THR A 119 9.87 9.42 -6.60
N VAL A 120 8.90 9.26 -5.71
CA VAL A 120 8.85 10.03 -4.45
C VAL A 120 10.01 9.64 -3.54
N VAL A 121 10.24 8.34 -3.34
CA VAL A 121 11.28 7.86 -2.42
C VAL A 121 12.68 8.28 -2.89
N GLU A 122 12.95 8.23 -4.20
CA GLU A 122 14.24 8.66 -4.75
C GLU A 122 14.40 10.19 -4.74
N ALA A 123 13.39 10.93 -5.21
CA ALA A 123 13.46 12.38 -5.32
C ALA A 123 13.61 13.06 -3.95
N GLU A 124 12.85 12.59 -2.96
CA GLU A 124 12.86 13.14 -1.60
C GLU A 124 13.95 12.52 -0.70
N GLY A 125 14.69 11.52 -1.19
CA GLY A 125 15.80 10.90 -0.48
C GLY A 125 15.35 10.16 0.80
N LEU A 126 14.25 9.42 0.74
CA LEU A 126 13.74 8.69 1.90
C LEU A 126 14.61 7.45 2.17
N ASP A 127 14.95 7.21 3.43
CA ASP A 127 15.90 6.16 3.84
C ASP A 127 15.24 4.78 3.94
N GLY A 128 13.94 4.73 4.15
CA GLY A 128 13.15 3.51 4.26
C GLY A 128 11.70 3.73 3.85
N LEU A 129 10.97 2.65 3.71
CA LEU A 129 9.60 2.66 3.18
C LEU A 129 8.68 1.74 3.98
N VAL A 130 7.50 2.25 4.35
CA VAL A 130 6.34 1.41 4.70
C VAL A 130 5.32 1.60 3.58
N ALA A 131 5.03 0.54 2.84
CA ALA A 131 4.02 0.56 1.78
C ALA A 131 2.75 -0.15 2.27
N ILE A 132 1.58 0.48 2.07
CA ILE A 132 0.29 -0.04 2.53
C ILE A 132 -0.63 -0.22 1.34
N GLY A 133 -1.06 -1.45 1.10
CA GLY A 133 -1.91 -1.80 -0.04
C GLY A 133 -3.12 -2.64 0.35
N GLY A 134 -4.16 -2.58 -0.46
CA GLY A 134 -5.42 -3.29 -0.18
C GLY A 134 -6.12 -3.85 -1.42
N CYS A 135 -5.97 -3.25 -2.58
CA CYS A 135 -6.63 -3.65 -3.81
C CYS A 135 -5.70 -4.37 -4.77
N ASP A 136 -6.25 -5.00 -5.79
CA ASP A 136 -5.60 -5.93 -6.71
C ASP A 136 -4.23 -5.47 -7.20
N LYS A 137 -4.13 -4.29 -7.79
CA LYS A 137 -2.90 -3.87 -8.48
C LYS A 137 -1.96 -3.05 -7.61
N ASN A 138 -2.43 -2.47 -6.50
CA ASN A 138 -1.50 -1.82 -5.57
C ASN A 138 -0.68 -2.81 -4.74
N MET A 139 -1.15 -4.03 -4.56
CA MET A 139 -0.35 -5.10 -3.94
C MET A 139 0.93 -5.36 -4.76
N PRO A 140 0.87 -5.86 -6.01
CA PRO A 140 2.07 -6.09 -6.81
C PRO A 140 2.82 -4.79 -7.13
N GLY A 141 2.15 -3.65 -7.30
CA GLY A 141 2.80 -2.36 -7.54
C GLY A 141 3.71 -1.93 -6.40
N CYS A 142 3.26 -2.08 -5.15
CA CYS A 142 4.08 -1.84 -3.96
C CYS A 142 5.28 -2.78 -3.90
N MET A 143 5.10 -4.08 -4.21
CA MET A 143 6.21 -5.03 -4.23
C MET A 143 7.26 -4.68 -5.28
N MET A 144 6.83 -4.30 -6.47
CA MET A 144 7.73 -3.86 -7.53
C MET A 144 8.55 -2.64 -7.10
N ALA A 145 7.91 -1.64 -6.45
CA ALA A 145 8.60 -0.47 -5.92
C ALA A 145 9.64 -0.85 -4.85
N ILE A 146 9.25 -1.71 -3.89
CA ILE A 146 10.16 -2.19 -2.83
C ILE A 146 11.37 -2.88 -3.44
N ALA A 147 11.16 -3.78 -4.42
CA ALA A 147 12.24 -4.51 -5.08
C ALA A 147 13.17 -3.60 -5.89
N ARG A 148 12.64 -2.56 -6.56
CA ARG A 148 13.43 -1.60 -7.35
C ARG A 148 14.26 -0.68 -6.48
N LEU A 149 13.71 -0.24 -5.35
CA LEU A 149 14.36 0.70 -4.44
C LEU A 149 15.53 0.09 -3.67
N ASP A 150 15.52 -1.21 -3.41
CA ASP A 150 16.53 -1.91 -2.61
C ASP A 150 16.87 -1.18 -1.29
N ARG A 151 15.84 -0.68 -0.61
CA ARG A 151 15.92 0.01 0.68
C ARG A 151 15.20 -0.78 1.75
N PRO A 152 15.52 -0.58 3.04
CA PRO A 152 14.73 -1.15 4.12
C PRO A 152 13.26 -0.83 3.94
N ALA A 153 12.43 -1.86 3.82
CA ALA A 153 11.02 -1.69 3.56
C ALA A 153 10.16 -2.71 4.31
N VAL A 154 8.94 -2.29 4.65
CA VAL A 154 7.89 -3.15 5.20
C VAL A 154 6.64 -2.95 4.36
N PHE A 155 5.98 -4.05 4.02
CA PHE A 155 4.66 -3.99 3.40
C PHE A 155 3.57 -4.29 4.44
N VAL A 156 2.50 -3.49 4.44
CA VAL A 156 1.33 -3.70 5.29
C VAL A 156 0.12 -3.98 4.41
N TYR A 157 -0.50 -5.13 4.62
CA TYR A 157 -1.76 -5.48 3.98
C TYR A 157 -2.93 -4.85 4.71
N GLY A 158 -3.81 -4.15 3.98
CA GLY A 158 -5.01 -3.50 4.54
C GLY A 158 -6.08 -4.46 5.09
N GLY A 159 -5.91 -5.75 4.89
CA GLY A 159 -6.78 -6.80 5.41
C GLY A 159 -7.96 -7.15 4.50
N THR A 160 -8.49 -8.34 4.72
CA THR A 160 -9.65 -8.88 3.99
C THR A 160 -10.95 -8.32 4.57
N ILE A 161 -11.90 -8.00 3.69
CA ILE A 161 -13.25 -7.55 4.07
C ILE A 161 -13.98 -8.62 4.90
N ARG A 162 -14.77 -8.19 5.85
CA ARG A 162 -15.65 -9.10 6.59
C ARG A 162 -16.74 -9.63 5.67
N PRO A 163 -17.20 -10.88 5.85
CA PRO A 163 -18.35 -11.38 5.12
C PRO A 163 -19.60 -10.58 5.46
N GLY A 164 -20.48 -10.46 4.49
CA GLY A 164 -21.79 -9.85 4.66
C GLY A 164 -22.77 -10.75 5.42
N LYS A 165 -24.02 -10.30 5.54
CA LYS A 165 -25.07 -11.06 6.20
C LYS A 165 -25.29 -12.40 5.48
N GLY A 166 -25.29 -13.50 6.26
CA GLY A 166 -25.44 -14.86 5.69
C GLY A 166 -24.18 -15.36 4.98
N HIS A 167 -23.00 -14.84 5.36
CA HIS A 167 -21.71 -15.16 4.74
C HIS A 167 -21.60 -14.79 3.25
N THR A 168 -22.40 -13.81 2.81
CA THR A 168 -22.32 -13.30 1.44
C THR A 168 -21.03 -12.49 1.22
N ASP A 169 -20.55 -12.49 -0.01
CA ASP A 169 -19.37 -11.74 -0.46
C ASP A 169 -19.55 -11.31 -1.93
N VAL A 170 -18.50 -10.79 -2.56
CA VAL A 170 -18.56 -10.38 -3.97
C VAL A 170 -18.86 -11.55 -4.92
N VAL A 171 -18.42 -12.78 -4.58
CA VAL A 171 -18.73 -13.99 -5.38
C VAL A 171 -20.22 -14.26 -5.37
N SER A 172 -20.85 -14.13 -4.19
CA SER A 172 -22.31 -14.28 -4.06
C SER A 172 -23.08 -13.32 -4.96
N VAL A 173 -22.54 -12.09 -5.17
CA VAL A 173 -23.15 -11.13 -6.12
C VAL A 173 -23.02 -11.60 -7.56
N PHE A 174 -21.84 -12.11 -7.97
CA PHE A 174 -21.67 -12.67 -9.33
C PHE A 174 -22.58 -13.86 -9.58
N GLU A 175 -22.73 -14.76 -8.61
CA GLU A 175 -23.64 -15.89 -8.69
C GLU A 175 -25.10 -15.44 -8.79
N ALA A 176 -25.47 -14.41 -8.02
CA ALA A 176 -26.82 -13.83 -8.07
C ALA A 176 -27.13 -13.19 -9.43
N VAL A 177 -26.16 -12.49 -10.05
CA VAL A 177 -26.30 -11.97 -11.43
C VAL A 177 -26.55 -13.11 -12.41
N GLY A 178 -25.79 -14.21 -12.32
CA GLY A 178 -26.02 -15.39 -13.15
C GLY A 178 -27.37 -16.06 -12.90
N ALA A 179 -27.82 -16.13 -11.65
CA ALA A 179 -29.16 -16.69 -11.31
C ALA A 179 -30.28 -15.80 -11.81
N HIS A 180 -30.14 -14.48 -11.72
CA HIS A 180 -31.10 -13.52 -12.25
C HIS A 180 -31.22 -13.62 -13.78
N ALA A 181 -30.11 -13.70 -14.50
CA ALA A 181 -30.10 -13.85 -15.95
C ALA A 181 -30.85 -15.13 -16.44
N ARG A 182 -30.87 -16.17 -15.59
CA ARG A 182 -31.64 -17.41 -15.87
C ARG A 182 -33.08 -17.35 -15.37
N GLY A 183 -33.54 -16.24 -14.80
CA GLY A 183 -34.86 -16.09 -14.22
C GLY A 183 -35.08 -16.88 -12.92
N SER A 184 -34.02 -17.34 -12.27
CA SER A 184 -34.12 -18.14 -11.04
C SER A 184 -34.31 -17.29 -9.77
N ILE A 185 -34.02 -16.01 -9.82
CA ILE A 185 -34.29 -15.03 -8.75
C ILE A 185 -34.84 -13.74 -9.33
N THR A 186 -35.55 -13.00 -8.50
CA THR A 186 -36.15 -11.71 -8.83
C THR A 186 -35.19 -10.55 -8.65
N ASP A 187 -35.52 -9.36 -9.20
CA ASP A 187 -34.78 -8.11 -8.96
C ASP A 187 -34.64 -7.80 -7.46
N ALA A 188 -35.68 -8.03 -6.68
CA ALA A 188 -35.67 -7.79 -5.24
C ALA A 188 -34.69 -8.71 -4.51
N GLN A 189 -34.57 -9.97 -4.94
CA GLN A 189 -33.62 -10.93 -4.39
C GLN A 189 -32.18 -10.57 -4.78
N LEU A 190 -31.92 -10.21 -6.04
CA LEU A 190 -30.64 -9.73 -6.50
C LEU A 190 -30.19 -8.50 -5.68
N ARG A 191 -31.08 -7.50 -5.55
CA ARG A 191 -30.79 -6.31 -4.75
C ARG A 191 -30.51 -6.64 -3.28
N SER A 192 -31.17 -7.62 -2.70
CA SER A 192 -30.92 -8.06 -1.33
C SER A 192 -29.50 -8.60 -1.14
N VAL A 193 -28.99 -9.37 -2.10
CA VAL A 193 -27.60 -9.89 -2.09
C VAL A 193 -26.61 -8.73 -2.29
N GLU A 194 -26.86 -7.86 -3.27
CA GLU A 194 -26.04 -6.67 -3.54
C GLU A 194 -25.84 -5.81 -2.28
N CYS A 195 -26.93 -5.52 -1.57
CA CYS A 195 -26.86 -4.68 -0.36
C CYS A 195 -26.20 -5.37 0.84
N ALA A 196 -26.11 -6.69 0.86
CA ALA A 196 -25.58 -7.46 1.98
C ALA A 196 -24.11 -7.85 1.83
N ALA A 197 -23.60 -7.93 0.60
CA ALA A 197 -22.34 -8.64 0.30
C ALA A 197 -21.08 -7.88 0.71
N ILE A 198 -21.10 -6.55 0.69
CA ILE A 198 -19.93 -5.70 0.94
C ILE A 198 -20.20 -4.77 2.14
N PRO A 199 -20.04 -5.24 3.37
CA PRO A 199 -20.51 -4.52 4.56
C PRO A 199 -19.58 -3.39 5.05
N GLY A 200 -18.41 -3.20 4.45
CA GLY A 200 -17.45 -2.20 4.91
C GLY A 200 -16.08 -2.28 4.23
N PRO A 201 -15.03 -1.80 4.89
CA PRO A 201 -13.68 -1.75 4.31
C PRO A 201 -13.02 -3.13 4.26
N GLY A 202 -12.08 -3.27 3.34
CA GLY A 202 -11.22 -4.43 3.17
C GLY A 202 -11.20 -4.97 1.75
N SER A 203 -10.19 -5.78 1.44
CA SER A 203 -10.03 -6.44 0.15
C SER A 203 -11.08 -7.54 -0.05
N CYS A 204 -11.44 -7.82 -1.30
CA CYS A 204 -12.40 -8.88 -1.64
C CYS A 204 -12.09 -10.19 -0.92
N GLY A 205 -13.13 -10.86 -0.39
CA GLY A 205 -13.02 -12.06 0.47
C GLY A 205 -12.57 -13.34 -0.22
N GLY A 206 -12.25 -13.31 -1.53
CA GLY A 206 -11.74 -14.45 -2.29
C GLY A 206 -10.23 -14.40 -2.51
N MET A 207 -9.66 -15.53 -2.98
CA MET A 207 -8.24 -15.62 -3.39
C MET A 207 -8.02 -14.97 -4.76
N TYR A 208 -8.43 -13.72 -4.90
CA TYR A 208 -8.06 -12.86 -6.02
C TYR A 208 -6.64 -12.30 -5.81
N THR A 209 -6.23 -11.35 -6.63
CA THR A 209 -4.84 -10.84 -6.60
C THR A 209 -4.46 -10.30 -5.22
N ALA A 210 -5.33 -9.56 -4.54
CA ALA A 210 -4.99 -8.96 -3.24
C ALA A 210 -4.62 -10.04 -2.20
N ASN A 211 -5.47 -11.04 -1.97
CA ASN A 211 -5.18 -12.10 -1.00
C ASN A 211 -4.05 -13.03 -1.47
N THR A 212 -3.93 -13.31 -2.77
CA THR A 212 -2.81 -14.08 -3.32
C THR A 212 -1.49 -13.36 -3.10
N MET A 213 -1.44 -12.05 -3.36
CA MET A 213 -0.23 -11.26 -3.16
C MET A 213 0.10 -11.05 -1.68
N SER A 214 -0.90 -10.93 -0.80
CA SER A 214 -0.61 -10.87 0.65
C SER A 214 0.04 -12.16 1.13
N SER A 215 -0.40 -13.31 0.64
CA SER A 215 0.24 -14.61 0.94
C SER A 215 1.67 -14.70 0.37
N ALA A 216 1.90 -14.13 -0.82
CA ALA A 216 3.25 -14.05 -1.39
C ALA A 216 4.18 -13.16 -0.57
N PHE A 217 3.69 -12.01 -0.07
CA PHE A 217 4.46 -11.14 0.81
C PHE A 217 4.86 -11.80 2.12
N GLU A 218 4.01 -12.66 2.70
CA GLU A 218 4.35 -13.43 3.90
C GLU A 218 5.48 -14.45 3.64
N ALA A 219 5.64 -14.89 2.38
CA ALA A 219 6.65 -15.87 2.00
C ALA A 219 7.99 -15.24 1.58
N LEU A 220 8.00 -13.97 1.19
CA LEU A 220 9.15 -13.24 0.66
C LEU A 220 9.75 -12.30 1.70
#